data_0d31c5be6e295d98e9ce4e7c17c19822
#
_entry.id   0d31c5be6e295d98e9ce4e7c17c19822
#
_cell.length_a   1.000
_cell.length_b   1.000
_cell.length_c   1.000
_cell.angle_alpha   90.00
_cell.angle_beta   90.00
_cell.angle_gamma   90.00
#
_symmetry.space_group_name_H-M   'P 1'
#
loop_
_entity.id
_entity.type
_entity.pdbx_description
1 polymer ?
#
loop_
_entity_poly.entity_id
_entity_poly.type
_entity_poly.pdbx_seq_one_letter_code
_entity_poly.pdbx_strand_id
1 'polypeptide(L)'
;MPIPGLAWLFVEVETDEGVSGLGECTDYAVNSHLVRGIEAIKPLVVGSDPKNIEEIWQRIFHVNSDLNGRGYISHLISAIDIALWDIKGKVLGVPVYDLLGGAVRESVPLYTHVRDISAGQGIETMQEEARLTMAAGYQAIKTDPFPNRRTMGETFYGANMVERMEPKAIAEAVEWMEALRETVGPDYEILVDAHARMDVASAIKAANAIEHIDLVWFEEPTHVENHNALRQIRENTDVPLCVGERHFTRWDYDEILRDRLVDYIMPDIAWCGGISEIRRIASMAEIQYITVSPHDALGPIAIAASFQASIAIPNLYREECLHTWFETFEKIITPMFDVRDGSIFPNGRPGLGIELIPEALEEFAVDVDSPEAQPGWWNNENKATGAWATSDRK
;
A
#
# COMPACT_ATOMS: atom_id res chain seq x y z
N MET A 1 1.58 -9.96 14.25
CA MET A 1 2.53 -9.28 15.13
C MET A 1 2.02 -7.90 15.44
N PRO A 2 1.97 -7.47 16.67
CA PRO A 2 1.75 -6.06 16.94
C PRO A 2 3.04 -5.30 16.65
N ILE A 3 3.11 -4.65 15.50
CA ILE A 3 3.81 -3.38 15.50
C ILE A 3 2.97 -2.48 16.41
N PRO A 4 3.57 -1.59 17.21
CA PRO A 4 2.74 -0.66 17.95
C PRO A 4 1.73 0.00 17.00
N GLY A 5 0.47 -0.41 17.07
CA GLY A 5 -0.65 0.10 16.31
C GLY A 5 -1.09 -0.66 15.07
N LEU A 6 -0.48 -1.77 14.69
CA LEU A 6 -0.89 -2.55 13.53
C LEU A 6 -0.71 -4.05 13.81
N ALA A 7 -1.73 -4.84 13.51
CA ALA A 7 -1.63 -6.30 13.47
C ALA A 7 -1.69 -6.74 12.00
N TRP A 8 -0.67 -7.44 11.52
CA TRP A 8 -0.70 -8.04 10.19
C TRP A 8 -1.54 -9.30 10.19
N LEU A 9 -2.31 -9.50 9.12
CA LEU A 9 -3.16 -10.66 8.90
C LEU A 9 -2.60 -11.51 7.77
N PHE A 10 -2.00 -12.63 8.15
CA PHE A 10 -1.48 -13.62 7.22
C PHE A 10 -2.47 -14.77 7.03
N VAL A 11 -2.48 -15.32 5.84
CA VAL A 11 -3.27 -16.48 5.46
C VAL A 11 -2.34 -17.56 4.89
N GLU A 12 -2.35 -18.74 5.48
CA GLU A 12 -1.66 -19.89 4.93
C GLU A 12 -2.67 -20.85 4.29
N VAL A 13 -2.42 -21.22 3.04
CA VAL A 13 -3.19 -22.23 2.32
C VAL A 13 -2.35 -23.48 2.18
N GLU A 14 -2.82 -24.57 2.80
CA GLU A 14 -2.16 -25.88 2.77
C GLU A 14 -2.80 -26.79 1.73
N THR A 15 -2.00 -27.56 1.00
CA THR A 15 -2.43 -28.60 0.10
C THR A 15 -2.33 -29.98 0.74
N ASP A 16 -3.10 -30.95 0.22
CA ASP A 16 -3.01 -32.37 0.62
C ASP A 16 -1.68 -33.03 0.19
N GLU A 17 -0.92 -32.40 -0.69
CA GLU A 17 0.43 -32.82 -1.11
C GLU A 17 1.53 -32.24 -0.18
N GLY A 18 1.17 -31.47 0.84
CA GLY A 18 2.11 -30.91 1.84
C GLY A 18 2.86 -29.67 1.37
N VAL A 19 2.40 -29.00 0.33
CA VAL A 19 2.91 -27.67 -0.07
C VAL A 19 1.97 -26.63 0.49
N SER A 20 2.52 -25.59 1.14
CA SER A 20 1.76 -24.44 1.61
C SER A 20 2.18 -23.16 0.90
N GLY A 21 1.25 -22.22 0.80
CA GLY A 21 1.48 -20.88 0.28
C GLY A 21 0.98 -19.80 1.24
N LEU A 22 1.68 -18.69 1.21
CA LEU A 22 1.46 -17.53 2.07
C LEU A 22 0.70 -16.43 1.34
N GLY A 23 -0.29 -15.86 2.00
CA GLY A 23 -1.02 -14.67 1.55
C GLY A 23 -1.20 -13.65 2.67
N GLU A 24 -1.55 -12.45 2.29
CA GLU A 24 -1.81 -11.35 3.23
C GLU A 24 -3.01 -10.52 2.76
N CYS A 25 -3.84 -10.11 3.72
CA CYS A 25 -4.93 -9.16 3.50
C CYS A 25 -5.07 -8.17 4.67
N THR A 26 -3.95 -7.77 5.23
CA THR A 26 -3.91 -6.78 6.31
C THR A 26 -4.67 -5.52 5.92
N ASP A 27 -5.49 -4.99 6.83
CA ASP A 27 -6.09 -3.67 6.74
C ASP A 27 -5.86 -2.93 8.06
N TYR A 28 -5.79 -1.62 8.00
CA TYR A 28 -5.48 -0.80 9.18
C TYR A 28 -6.59 -0.78 10.24
N ALA A 29 -7.82 -1.08 9.86
CA ALA A 29 -8.97 -0.85 10.73
C ALA A 29 -9.88 -2.06 10.96
N VAL A 30 -9.78 -3.11 10.13
CA VAL A 30 -10.82 -4.16 10.07
C VAL A 30 -10.29 -5.59 10.09
N ASN A 31 -9.06 -5.82 10.55
CA ASN A 31 -8.46 -7.17 10.55
C ASN A 31 -9.32 -8.24 11.21
N SER A 32 -9.99 -7.94 12.33
CA SER A 32 -10.89 -8.89 12.99
C SER A 32 -12.06 -9.32 12.10
N HIS A 33 -12.57 -8.42 11.26
CA HIS A 33 -13.61 -8.73 10.29
C HIS A 33 -13.07 -9.56 9.13
N LEU A 34 -11.84 -9.27 8.67
CA LEU A 34 -11.19 -10.03 7.60
C LEU A 34 -10.91 -11.48 8.01
N VAL A 35 -10.49 -11.74 9.26
CA VAL A 35 -10.36 -13.11 9.79
C VAL A 35 -11.68 -13.87 9.66
N ARG A 36 -12.80 -13.26 10.08
CA ARG A 36 -14.13 -13.87 9.94
C ARG A 36 -14.53 -14.07 8.48
N GLY A 37 -14.10 -13.15 7.60
CA GLY A 37 -14.30 -13.24 6.17
C GLY A 37 -13.55 -14.41 5.53
N ILE A 38 -12.29 -14.61 5.88
CA ILE A 38 -11.49 -15.76 5.42
C ILE A 38 -12.17 -17.06 5.82
N GLU A 39 -12.62 -17.20 7.07
CA GLU A 39 -13.37 -18.37 7.50
C GLU A 39 -14.69 -18.55 6.71
N ALA A 40 -15.38 -17.49 6.39
CA ALA A 40 -16.62 -17.54 5.62
C ALA A 40 -16.43 -17.98 4.16
N ILE A 41 -15.32 -17.58 3.50
CA ILE A 41 -15.01 -17.98 2.12
C ILE A 41 -14.30 -19.34 2.02
N LYS A 42 -13.81 -19.89 3.12
CA LYS A 42 -13.08 -21.17 3.17
C LYS A 42 -13.79 -22.31 2.39
N PRO A 43 -15.13 -22.50 2.45
CA PRO A 43 -15.80 -23.52 1.65
C PRO A 43 -15.73 -23.32 0.13
N LEU A 44 -15.37 -22.12 -0.32
CA LEU A 44 -15.19 -21.81 -1.76
C LEU A 44 -13.78 -22.16 -2.24
N VAL A 45 -12.84 -22.43 -1.34
CA VAL A 45 -11.43 -22.68 -1.62
C VAL A 45 -11.05 -24.13 -1.37
N VAL A 46 -11.40 -24.66 -0.20
CA VAL A 46 -11.04 -26.01 0.25
C VAL A 46 -11.63 -27.07 -0.69
N GLY A 47 -10.79 -28.04 -1.08
CA GLY A 47 -11.14 -29.09 -2.03
C GLY A 47 -11.00 -28.70 -3.50
N SER A 48 -10.51 -27.49 -3.80
CA SER A 48 -10.19 -27.05 -5.15
C SER A 48 -8.75 -27.42 -5.54
N ASP A 49 -8.48 -27.57 -6.83
CA ASP A 49 -7.11 -27.66 -7.34
C ASP A 49 -6.44 -26.28 -7.27
N PRO A 50 -5.35 -26.11 -6.49
CA PRO A 50 -4.67 -24.83 -6.30
C PRO A 50 -4.05 -24.27 -7.59
N LYS A 51 -3.90 -25.09 -8.65
CA LYS A 51 -3.43 -24.63 -9.96
C LYS A 51 -4.44 -23.75 -10.70
N ASN A 52 -5.73 -23.86 -10.35
CA ASN A 52 -6.83 -23.15 -10.97
C ASN A 52 -7.10 -21.79 -10.30
N ILE A 53 -6.05 -20.98 -10.18
CA ILE A 53 -6.08 -19.67 -9.47
C ILE A 53 -7.25 -18.81 -9.98
N GLU A 54 -7.38 -18.67 -11.30
CA GLU A 54 -8.42 -17.83 -11.90
C GLU A 54 -9.85 -18.32 -11.56
N GLU A 55 -10.08 -19.63 -11.57
CA GLU A 55 -11.39 -20.20 -11.27
C GLU A 55 -11.77 -19.94 -9.80
N ILE A 56 -10.82 -20.08 -8.87
CA ILE A 56 -11.03 -19.82 -7.45
C ILE A 56 -11.27 -18.32 -7.23
N TRP A 57 -10.49 -17.45 -7.88
CA TRP A 57 -10.66 -16.00 -7.87
C TRP A 57 -12.08 -15.59 -8.29
N GLN A 58 -12.52 -16.09 -9.46
CA GLN A 58 -13.84 -15.78 -10.02
C GLN A 58 -14.97 -16.33 -9.15
N ARG A 59 -14.79 -17.50 -8.58
CA ARG A 59 -15.79 -18.13 -7.70
C ARG A 59 -16.01 -17.25 -6.45
N ILE A 60 -14.95 -16.82 -5.78
CA ILE A 60 -15.07 -15.95 -4.61
C ILE A 60 -15.73 -14.62 -4.99
N PHE A 61 -15.29 -14.03 -6.11
CA PHE A 61 -15.84 -12.76 -6.59
C PHE A 61 -17.34 -12.85 -6.90
N HIS A 62 -17.75 -13.85 -7.68
CA HIS A 62 -19.14 -13.96 -8.13
C HIS A 62 -20.10 -14.43 -7.05
N VAL A 63 -19.70 -15.33 -6.16
CA VAL A 63 -20.53 -15.73 -5.01
C VAL A 63 -20.85 -14.54 -4.11
N ASN A 64 -19.94 -13.58 -4.04
CA ASN A 64 -20.09 -12.37 -3.24
C ASN A 64 -20.55 -11.13 -4.06
N SER A 65 -21.12 -11.35 -5.25
CA SER A 65 -21.54 -10.26 -6.15
C SER A 65 -22.56 -9.32 -5.54
N ASP A 66 -23.43 -9.82 -4.66
CA ASP A 66 -24.40 -8.99 -3.91
C ASP A 66 -23.72 -8.00 -2.95
N LEU A 67 -22.48 -8.28 -2.56
CA LEU A 67 -21.61 -7.39 -1.79
C LEU A 67 -20.69 -6.55 -2.68
N ASN A 68 -20.96 -6.51 -3.98
CA ASN A 68 -20.23 -5.80 -5.02
C ASN A 68 -18.81 -6.36 -5.34
N GLY A 69 -18.36 -7.42 -4.67
CA GLY A 69 -17.06 -8.09 -4.95
C GLY A 69 -15.80 -7.23 -4.74
N ARG A 70 -15.94 -6.00 -4.22
CA ARG A 70 -14.87 -5.01 -4.05
C ARG A 70 -14.65 -4.67 -2.59
N GLY A 71 -13.60 -3.93 -2.30
CA GLY A 71 -13.23 -3.56 -0.94
C GLY A 71 -13.03 -4.79 -0.08
N TYR A 72 -13.85 -5.00 0.92
CA TYR A 72 -13.75 -6.13 1.84
C TYR A 72 -13.56 -7.49 1.14
N ILE A 73 -14.29 -7.77 0.07
CA ILE A 73 -14.19 -9.04 -0.65
C ILE A 73 -12.89 -9.13 -1.44
N SER A 74 -12.42 -8.04 -2.04
CA SER A 74 -11.15 -8.05 -2.77
C SER A 74 -9.94 -8.27 -1.86
N HIS A 75 -9.97 -7.83 -0.61
CA HIS A 75 -8.95 -8.16 0.39
C HIS A 75 -8.88 -9.68 0.63
N LEU A 76 -10.04 -10.33 0.84
CA LEU A 76 -10.09 -11.78 1.01
C LEU A 76 -9.57 -12.53 -0.22
N ILE A 77 -9.93 -12.06 -1.41
CA ILE A 77 -9.44 -12.61 -2.68
C ILE A 77 -7.92 -12.44 -2.77
N SER A 78 -7.38 -11.27 -2.39
CA SER A 78 -5.95 -10.99 -2.44
C SER A 78 -5.15 -12.02 -1.65
N ALA A 79 -5.54 -12.28 -0.40
CA ALA A 79 -4.85 -13.26 0.44
C ALA A 79 -4.84 -14.66 -0.20
N ILE A 80 -5.97 -15.10 -0.74
CA ILE A 80 -6.06 -16.43 -1.38
C ILE A 80 -5.27 -16.45 -2.70
N ASP A 81 -5.40 -15.43 -3.53
CA ASP A 81 -4.69 -15.33 -4.81
C ASP A 81 -3.16 -15.36 -4.61
N ILE A 82 -2.63 -14.55 -3.69
CA ILE A 82 -1.21 -14.50 -3.36
C ILE A 82 -0.72 -15.87 -2.90
N ALA A 83 -1.45 -16.54 -1.98
CA ALA A 83 -1.10 -17.87 -1.49
C ALA A 83 -1.11 -18.93 -2.60
N LEU A 84 -2.07 -18.88 -3.52
CA LEU A 84 -2.14 -19.82 -4.65
C LEU A 84 -1.00 -19.60 -5.65
N TRP A 85 -0.58 -18.36 -5.88
CA TRP A 85 0.61 -18.09 -6.70
C TRP A 85 1.89 -18.58 -6.04
N ASP A 86 2.02 -18.44 -4.71
CA ASP A 86 3.14 -18.96 -3.94
C ASP A 86 3.21 -20.50 -4.05
N ILE A 87 2.09 -21.21 -3.82
CA ILE A 87 2.00 -22.67 -4.04
C ILE A 87 2.45 -23.05 -5.45
N LYS A 88 1.94 -22.34 -6.46
CA LYS A 88 2.24 -22.65 -7.86
C LYS A 88 3.74 -22.49 -8.17
N GLY A 89 4.35 -21.43 -7.67
CA GLY A 89 5.79 -21.21 -7.79
C GLY A 89 6.61 -22.29 -7.08
N LYS A 90 6.23 -22.65 -5.84
CA LYS A 90 6.87 -23.72 -5.06
C LYS A 90 6.76 -25.09 -5.74
N VAL A 91 5.59 -25.45 -6.22
CA VAL A 91 5.35 -26.74 -6.93
C VAL A 91 6.18 -26.83 -8.21
N LEU A 92 6.32 -25.74 -8.95
CA LEU A 92 7.10 -25.69 -10.19
C LEU A 92 8.60 -25.41 -9.96
N GLY A 93 9.00 -25.07 -8.75
CA GLY A 93 10.39 -24.79 -8.40
C GLY A 93 10.92 -23.48 -8.97
N VAL A 94 10.05 -22.50 -9.23
CA VAL A 94 10.39 -21.21 -9.82
C VAL A 94 9.80 -20.03 -9.02
N PRO A 95 10.42 -18.84 -9.05
CA PRO A 95 9.81 -17.63 -8.51
C PRO A 95 8.49 -17.30 -9.20
N VAL A 96 7.60 -16.59 -8.51
CA VAL A 96 6.32 -16.19 -9.10
C VAL A 96 6.50 -15.31 -10.33
N TYR A 97 7.47 -14.37 -10.33
CA TYR A 97 7.69 -13.51 -11.50
C TYR A 97 8.02 -14.30 -12.79
N ASP A 98 8.64 -15.46 -12.70
CA ASP A 98 8.89 -16.33 -13.89
C ASP A 98 7.57 -16.82 -14.49
N LEU A 99 6.57 -17.10 -13.65
CA LEU A 99 5.22 -17.50 -14.08
C LEU A 99 4.44 -16.31 -14.65
N LEU A 100 4.85 -15.08 -14.34
CA LEU A 100 4.23 -13.87 -14.83
C LEU A 100 4.82 -13.36 -16.16
N GLY A 101 5.83 -14.05 -16.68
CA GLY A 101 6.48 -13.71 -17.95
C GLY A 101 7.98 -13.42 -17.83
N GLY A 102 8.52 -13.52 -16.63
CA GLY A 102 9.91 -13.26 -16.31
C GLY A 102 10.21 -11.82 -15.88
N ALA A 103 11.37 -11.62 -15.31
CA ALA A 103 11.84 -10.31 -14.89
C ALA A 103 12.12 -9.40 -16.10
N VAL A 104 11.58 -8.18 -16.09
CA VAL A 104 11.88 -7.15 -17.11
C VAL A 104 12.92 -6.14 -16.62
N ARG A 105 13.38 -6.29 -15.37
CA ARG A 105 14.44 -5.50 -14.72
C ARG A 105 15.26 -6.34 -13.76
N GLU A 106 16.43 -5.86 -13.40
CA GLU A 106 17.35 -6.57 -12.49
C GLU A 106 16.97 -6.42 -11.01
N SER A 107 16.31 -5.32 -10.65
CA SER A 107 15.85 -5.01 -9.29
C SER A 107 14.62 -4.11 -9.36
N VAL A 108 13.88 -4.03 -8.29
CA VAL A 108 12.73 -3.12 -8.14
C VAL A 108 13.17 -1.91 -7.31
N PRO A 109 13.19 -0.70 -7.90
CA PRO A 109 13.51 0.51 -7.14
C PRO A 109 12.38 0.82 -6.16
N LEU A 110 12.77 1.31 -4.97
CA LEU A 110 11.88 1.63 -3.89
C LEU A 110 11.75 3.14 -3.67
N TYR A 111 10.63 3.54 -3.07
CA TYR A 111 10.52 4.77 -2.30
C TYR A 111 10.08 4.46 -0.87
N THR A 112 10.35 5.37 0.03
CA THR A 112 9.97 5.23 1.44
C THR A 112 9.44 6.54 2.00
N HIS A 113 8.90 6.47 3.21
CA HIS A 113 8.35 7.65 3.86
C HIS A 113 9.38 8.35 4.74
N VAL A 114 9.28 9.67 4.77
CA VAL A 114 9.79 10.48 5.88
C VAL A 114 8.61 11.03 6.66
N ARG A 115 8.90 11.55 7.82
CA ARG A 115 7.90 12.01 8.78
C ARG A 115 6.91 12.99 8.19
N ASP A 116 5.64 12.77 8.51
CA ASP A 116 4.54 13.68 8.17
C ASP A 116 4.46 14.84 9.14
N ILE A 117 3.94 15.97 8.71
CA ILE A 117 3.74 17.15 9.56
C ILE A 117 2.82 16.85 10.75
N SER A 118 1.87 15.94 10.56
CA SER A 118 0.92 15.50 11.59
C SER A 118 1.57 14.73 12.74
N ALA A 119 2.78 14.20 12.55
CA ALA A 119 3.55 13.52 13.57
C ALA A 119 4.04 14.46 14.70
N GLY A 120 3.97 15.79 14.48
CA GLY A 120 4.20 16.81 15.51
C GLY A 120 5.66 17.02 15.94
N GLN A 121 6.63 16.53 15.15
CA GLN A 121 8.05 16.58 15.49
C GLN A 121 8.85 17.68 14.74
N GLY A 122 8.21 18.42 13.86
CA GLY A 122 8.79 19.57 13.20
C GLY A 122 9.70 19.26 12.01
N ILE A 123 10.05 20.33 11.30
CA ILE A 123 10.82 20.31 10.04
C ILE A 123 12.21 19.69 10.24
N GLU A 124 12.90 20.00 11.34
CA GLU A 124 14.26 19.54 11.60
C GLU A 124 14.35 18.00 11.67
N THR A 125 13.35 17.36 12.27
CA THR A 125 13.28 15.89 12.34
C THR A 125 13.04 15.29 10.96
N MET A 126 12.13 15.85 10.20
CA MET A 126 11.87 15.42 8.80
C MET A 126 13.14 15.55 7.95
N GLN A 127 13.85 16.66 8.05
CA GLN A 127 15.10 16.89 7.32
C GLN A 127 16.18 15.85 7.68
N GLU A 128 16.30 15.49 8.97
CA GLU A 128 17.25 14.47 9.39
C GLU A 128 16.88 13.09 8.86
N GLU A 129 15.60 12.70 8.91
CA GLU A 129 15.11 11.46 8.32
C GLU A 129 15.34 11.43 6.81
N ALA A 130 15.13 12.54 6.11
CA ALA A 130 15.42 12.64 4.67
C ALA A 130 16.89 12.40 4.37
N ARG A 131 17.83 12.99 5.15
CA ARG A 131 19.27 12.74 4.97
C ARG A 131 19.64 11.28 5.23
N LEU A 132 19.05 10.63 6.24
CA LEU A 132 19.28 9.22 6.53
C LEU A 132 18.76 8.34 5.40
N THR A 133 17.58 8.64 4.85
CA THR A 133 16.98 7.95 3.72
C THR A 133 17.84 8.06 2.47
N MET A 134 18.36 9.25 2.16
CA MET A 134 19.30 9.46 1.06
C MET A 134 20.60 8.66 1.27
N ALA A 135 21.13 8.67 2.49
CA ALA A 135 22.34 7.93 2.84
C ALA A 135 22.16 6.40 2.72
N ALA A 136 20.95 5.89 2.89
CA ALA A 136 20.57 4.51 2.69
C ALA A 136 20.38 4.14 1.19
N GLY A 137 20.56 5.11 0.28
CA GLY A 137 20.53 4.87 -1.18
C GLY A 137 19.18 5.07 -1.84
N TYR A 138 18.12 5.41 -1.09
CA TYR A 138 16.81 5.73 -1.68
C TYR A 138 16.91 7.00 -2.54
N GLN A 139 16.19 7.01 -3.66
CA GLN A 139 16.18 8.11 -4.61
C GLN A 139 14.84 8.86 -4.62
N ALA A 140 13.87 8.40 -3.85
CA ALA A 140 12.54 8.98 -3.76
C ALA A 140 11.99 8.90 -2.33
N ILE A 141 11.28 9.95 -1.92
CA ILE A 141 10.70 10.11 -0.58
C ILE A 141 9.25 10.55 -0.70
N LYS A 142 8.37 9.91 0.08
CA LYS A 142 6.96 10.33 0.26
C LYS A 142 6.77 11.00 1.63
N THR A 143 5.92 12.03 1.70
CA THR A 143 5.51 12.69 2.95
C THR A 143 4.08 13.22 2.83
N ASP A 144 3.39 13.35 3.96
CA ASP A 144 2.14 14.09 4.08
C ASP A 144 2.43 15.47 4.73
N PRO A 145 2.48 16.55 3.94
CA PRO A 145 2.79 17.88 4.45
C PRO A 145 1.57 18.60 5.04
N PHE A 146 0.38 17.98 5.03
CA PHE A 146 -0.84 18.67 5.43
C PHE A 146 -1.16 18.41 6.89
N PRO A 147 -1.20 19.44 7.75
CA PRO A 147 -1.51 19.26 9.16
C PRO A 147 -2.91 18.70 9.33
N ASN A 148 -2.99 17.59 10.06
CA ASN A 148 -4.25 16.95 10.38
C ASN A 148 -4.96 17.77 11.48
N ARG A 149 -5.83 18.69 11.10
CA ARG A 149 -6.63 19.45 12.04
C ARG A 149 -7.85 18.67 12.46
N ARG A 150 -7.76 18.13 13.64
CA ARG A 150 -8.84 17.39 14.27
C ARG A 150 -9.92 18.32 14.75
N THR A 151 -11.04 18.28 14.08
CA THR A 151 -12.30 18.69 14.68
C THR A 151 -12.90 17.44 15.32
N MET A 152 -13.15 17.46 16.64
CA MET A 152 -13.85 16.42 17.40
C MET A 152 -13.03 15.19 17.89
N GLY A 153 -11.77 15.33 18.21
CA GLY A 153 -11.00 14.29 18.88
C GLY A 153 -10.67 13.06 18.01
N GLU A 154 -10.44 13.27 16.76
CA GLU A 154 -10.49 12.27 15.73
C GLU A 154 -9.11 11.81 15.27
N THR A 155 -9.09 10.62 14.77
CA THR A 155 -7.93 9.89 14.32
C THR A 155 -7.62 10.22 12.86
N PHE A 156 -6.44 9.88 12.40
CA PHE A 156 -5.97 10.03 11.05
C PHE A 156 -6.96 9.52 9.97
N TYR A 157 -7.67 8.41 10.25
CA TYR A 157 -8.72 7.87 9.38
C TYR A 157 -10.14 8.12 9.90
N GLY A 158 -10.29 8.71 11.07
CA GLY A 158 -11.57 8.72 11.80
C GLY A 158 -12.49 9.86 11.49
N ALA A 159 -12.00 10.93 10.92
CA ALA A 159 -12.83 12.07 10.64
C ALA A 159 -13.41 12.11 9.25
N ASN A 160 -13.00 11.33 8.37
CA ASN A 160 -13.46 11.06 6.99
C ASN A 160 -14.47 12.06 6.37
N MET A 161 -14.48 13.28 6.87
CA MET A 161 -15.19 14.37 6.28
C MET A 161 -14.25 15.06 5.31
N VAL A 162 -14.68 15.21 4.08
CA VAL A 162 -13.97 16.00 3.09
C VAL A 162 -13.74 17.38 3.67
N GLU A 163 -12.47 17.69 3.96
CA GLU A 163 -12.10 18.83 4.75
C GLU A 163 -11.73 20.03 3.89
N ARG A 164 -12.30 21.18 4.25
CA ARG A 164 -11.78 22.43 3.71
C ARG A 164 -10.47 22.77 4.39
N MET A 165 -9.39 22.77 3.64
CA MET A 165 -8.09 23.22 4.15
C MET A 165 -8.07 24.72 4.38
N GLU A 166 -7.69 25.13 5.57
CA GLU A 166 -7.49 26.54 5.87
C GLU A 166 -6.23 27.08 5.17
N PRO A 167 -6.20 28.37 4.80
CA PRO A 167 -5.03 28.99 4.18
C PRO A 167 -3.74 28.80 4.99
N LYS A 168 -3.85 28.79 6.33
CA LYS A 168 -2.70 28.57 7.21
C LYS A 168 -2.14 27.14 7.07
N ALA A 169 -3.00 26.13 6.97
CA ALA A 169 -2.57 24.75 6.79
C ALA A 169 -1.85 24.54 5.44
N ILE A 170 -2.31 25.20 4.39
CA ILE A 170 -1.63 25.19 3.08
C ILE A 170 -0.27 25.90 3.18
N ALA A 171 -0.19 27.03 3.88
CA ALA A 171 1.09 27.73 4.08
C ALA A 171 2.10 26.89 4.89
N GLU A 172 1.66 26.20 5.94
CA GLU A 172 2.48 25.26 6.71
C GLU A 172 2.98 24.10 5.83
N ALA A 173 2.14 23.58 4.91
CA ALA A 173 2.52 22.55 3.96
C ALA A 173 3.58 23.06 2.96
N VAL A 174 3.46 24.30 2.48
CA VAL A 174 4.48 24.92 1.60
C VAL A 174 5.82 25.02 2.31
N GLU A 175 5.84 25.54 3.55
CA GLU A 175 7.06 25.65 4.36
C GLU A 175 7.72 24.27 4.57
N TRP A 176 6.92 23.23 4.85
CA TRP A 176 7.39 21.87 5.00
C TRP A 176 8.05 21.34 3.71
N MET A 177 7.40 21.54 2.58
CA MET A 177 7.86 21.06 1.28
C MET A 177 9.10 21.81 0.78
N GLU A 178 9.18 23.12 1.00
CA GLU A 178 10.38 23.90 0.70
C GLU A 178 11.58 23.43 1.51
N ALA A 179 11.39 23.19 2.81
CA ALA A 179 12.45 22.68 3.69
C ALA A 179 12.89 21.25 3.26
N LEU A 180 11.96 20.40 2.83
CA LEU A 180 12.32 19.08 2.31
C LEU A 180 13.11 19.20 1.00
N ARG A 181 12.66 20.02 0.04
CA ARG A 181 13.34 20.24 -1.24
C ARG A 181 14.74 20.83 -1.05
N GLU A 182 14.90 21.80 -0.12
CA GLU A 182 16.23 22.33 0.23
C GLU A 182 17.17 21.25 0.77
N THR A 183 16.63 20.31 1.53
CA THR A 183 17.41 19.22 2.15
C THR A 183 17.85 18.18 1.14
N VAL A 184 16.95 17.75 0.24
CA VAL A 184 17.24 16.64 -0.68
C VAL A 184 17.89 17.12 -2.00
N GLY A 185 17.82 18.41 -2.30
CA GLY A 185 18.34 18.98 -3.54
C GLY A 185 17.35 18.93 -4.72
N PRO A 186 17.68 19.58 -5.84
CA PRO A 186 16.73 19.83 -6.94
C PRO A 186 16.35 18.56 -7.72
N ASP A 187 17.24 17.58 -7.80
CA ASP A 187 17.09 16.40 -8.66
C ASP A 187 16.46 15.19 -7.93
N TYR A 188 16.19 15.31 -6.62
CA TYR A 188 15.66 14.23 -5.84
C TYR A 188 14.14 14.12 -5.99
N GLU A 189 13.63 12.90 -6.12
CA GLU A 189 12.20 12.65 -6.34
C GLU A 189 11.39 12.80 -5.04
N ILE A 190 10.40 13.68 -5.04
CA ILE A 190 9.50 13.91 -3.90
C ILE A 190 8.06 13.57 -4.29
N LEU A 191 7.40 12.82 -3.42
CA LEU A 191 6.02 12.39 -3.54
C LEU A 191 5.21 12.96 -2.37
N VAL A 192 4.01 13.42 -2.64
CA VAL A 192 3.12 13.97 -1.62
C VAL A 192 1.85 13.17 -1.55
N ASP A 193 1.44 12.81 -0.33
CA ASP A 193 0.20 12.12 -0.06
C ASP A 193 -0.76 13.01 0.74
N ALA A 194 -1.96 13.20 0.25
CA ALA A 194 -3.03 13.93 0.93
C ALA A 194 -4.05 13.02 1.63
N HIS A 195 -3.91 11.69 1.50
CA HIS A 195 -4.74 10.69 2.18
C HIS A 195 -6.26 10.92 1.99
N ALA A 196 -6.69 11.35 0.82
CA ALA A 196 -8.09 11.54 0.42
C ALA A 196 -8.91 12.52 1.31
N ARG A 197 -8.27 13.46 2.00
CA ARG A 197 -8.93 14.30 3.03
C ARG A 197 -9.57 15.59 2.53
N MET A 198 -9.24 16.06 1.32
CA MET A 198 -9.58 17.43 0.92
C MET A 198 -10.87 17.50 0.11
N ASP A 199 -11.60 18.63 0.26
CA ASP A 199 -12.57 19.02 -0.74
C ASP A 199 -11.86 19.45 -2.05
N VAL A 200 -12.59 19.46 -3.15
CA VAL A 200 -12.04 19.77 -4.49
C VAL A 200 -11.33 21.13 -4.52
N ALA A 201 -11.92 22.15 -3.91
CA ALA A 201 -11.35 23.50 -3.92
C ALA A 201 -10.06 23.59 -3.09
N SER A 202 -9.98 22.84 -2.01
CA SER A 202 -8.77 22.76 -1.19
C SER A 202 -7.68 21.95 -1.88
N ALA A 203 -8.01 20.83 -2.49
CA ALA A 203 -7.08 20.01 -3.24
C ALA A 203 -6.41 20.79 -4.38
N ILE A 204 -7.19 21.53 -5.18
CA ILE A 204 -6.66 22.42 -6.24
C ILE A 204 -5.71 23.47 -5.66
N LYS A 205 -6.10 24.12 -4.55
CA LYS A 205 -5.26 25.16 -3.93
C LYS A 205 -3.98 24.57 -3.35
N ALA A 206 -4.07 23.42 -2.71
CA ALA A 206 -2.92 22.74 -2.12
C ALA A 206 -1.93 22.28 -3.20
N ALA A 207 -2.41 21.60 -4.24
CA ALA A 207 -1.58 21.18 -5.36
C ALA A 207 -0.85 22.37 -6.02
N ASN A 208 -1.58 23.43 -6.37
CA ASN A 208 -1.00 24.61 -7.02
C ASN A 208 -0.05 25.40 -6.10
N ALA A 209 -0.24 25.34 -4.76
CA ALA A 209 0.66 26.00 -3.82
C ALA A 209 2.03 25.33 -3.72
N ILE A 210 2.11 24.01 -3.97
CA ILE A 210 3.35 23.23 -3.92
C ILE A 210 3.87 22.82 -5.31
N GLU A 211 3.27 23.31 -6.40
CA GLU A 211 3.67 23.01 -7.77
C GLU A 211 5.17 23.31 -8.02
N HIS A 212 5.66 24.43 -7.48
CA HIS A 212 7.06 24.86 -7.62
C HIS A 212 8.09 23.92 -6.97
N ILE A 213 7.63 22.96 -6.15
CA ILE A 213 8.47 21.93 -5.53
C ILE A 213 8.93 20.89 -6.57
N ASP A 214 8.26 20.78 -7.71
CA ASP A 214 8.51 19.78 -8.76
C ASP A 214 8.33 18.34 -8.22
N LEU A 215 7.07 18.00 -7.95
CA LEU A 215 6.68 16.71 -7.40
C LEU A 215 6.60 15.65 -8.49
N VAL A 216 6.92 14.40 -8.13
CA VAL A 216 6.57 13.25 -8.98
C VAL A 216 5.06 13.08 -9.04
N TRP A 217 4.36 13.22 -7.89
CA TRP A 217 2.89 13.24 -7.85
C TRP A 217 2.33 13.88 -6.57
N PHE A 218 1.06 14.24 -6.68
CA PHE A 218 0.16 14.57 -5.59
C PHE A 218 -0.89 13.46 -5.47
N GLU A 219 -0.81 12.67 -4.40
CA GLU A 219 -1.55 11.43 -4.18
C GLU A 219 -2.84 11.68 -3.44
N GLU A 220 -3.86 10.91 -3.82
CA GLU A 220 -5.18 10.85 -3.14
C GLU A 220 -5.69 12.25 -2.71
N PRO A 221 -5.85 13.19 -3.67
CA PRO A 221 -6.17 14.58 -3.32
C PRO A 221 -7.54 14.75 -2.67
N THR A 222 -8.50 13.85 -2.96
CA THR A 222 -9.87 13.87 -2.47
C THR A 222 -10.42 12.45 -2.35
N HIS A 223 -11.60 12.29 -1.74
CA HIS A 223 -12.27 11.00 -1.63
C HIS A 223 -12.53 10.32 -2.97
N VAL A 224 -12.41 9.00 -2.97
CA VAL A 224 -12.38 8.16 -4.18
C VAL A 224 -13.76 7.91 -4.80
N GLU A 225 -14.85 8.13 -4.05
CA GLU A 225 -16.21 7.78 -4.49
C GLU A 225 -16.73 8.64 -5.65
N ASN A 226 -16.04 9.75 -5.96
CA ASN A 226 -16.49 10.68 -6.98
C ASN A 226 -15.40 11.04 -8.00
N HIS A 227 -15.31 10.27 -9.08
CA HIS A 227 -14.37 10.53 -10.16
C HIS A 227 -14.55 11.90 -10.83
N ASN A 228 -15.75 12.52 -10.79
CA ASN A 228 -15.93 13.89 -11.29
C ASN A 228 -15.24 14.92 -10.39
N ALA A 229 -15.09 14.66 -9.09
CA ALA A 229 -14.30 15.51 -8.21
C ALA A 229 -12.81 15.42 -8.58
N LEU A 230 -12.30 14.23 -8.84
CA LEU A 230 -10.93 14.02 -9.32
C LEU A 230 -10.71 14.70 -10.68
N ARG A 231 -11.67 14.60 -11.61
CA ARG A 231 -11.63 15.29 -12.92
C ARG A 231 -11.51 16.80 -12.76
N GLN A 232 -12.28 17.41 -11.87
CA GLN A 232 -12.20 18.83 -11.59
C GLN A 232 -10.82 19.25 -11.05
N ILE A 233 -10.21 18.41 -10.20
CA ILE A 233 -8.85 18.65 -9.70
C ILE A 233 -7.87 18.58 -10.88
N ARG A 234 -7.92 17.50 -11.67
CA ARG A 234 -7.06 17.31 -12.85
C ARG A 234 -7.10 18.46 -13.85
N GLU A 235 -8.29 19.04 -14.08
CA GLU A 235 -8.49 20.15 -15.01
C GLU A 235 -7.97 21.51 -14.49
N ASN A 236 -7.60 21.60 -13.20
CA ASN A 236 -7.23 22.84 -12.54
C ASN A 236 -5.86 22.80 -11.84
N THR A 237 -5.03 21.81 -12.12
CA THR A 237 -3.63 21.72 -11.67
C THR A 237 -2.76 21.05 -12.73
N ASP A 238 -1.52 21.52 -12.84
CA ASP A 238 -0.49 20.88 -13.68
C ASP A 238 0.37 19.88 -12.90
N VAL A 239 0.20 19.79 -11.58
CA VAL A 239 0.89 18.79 -10.75
C VAL A 239 0.42 17.38 -11.14
N PRO A 240 1.32 16.44 -11.41
CA PRO A 240 0.94 15.07 -11.70
C PRO A 240 0.13 14.46 -10.55
N LEU A 241 -0.92 13.70 -10.85
CA LEU A 241 -1.80 13.08 -9.87
C LEU A 241 -1.56 11.58 -9.77
N CYS A 242 -1.72 11.04 -8.56
CA CYS A 242 -1.71 9.62 -8.28
C CYS A 242 -2.92 9.23 -7.43
N VAL A 243 -3.55 8.10 -7.74
CA VAL A 243 -4.57 7.47 -6.89
C VAL A 243 -4.46 5.95 -6.99
N GLY A 244 -5.02 5.22 -6.02
CA GLY A 244 -5.11 3.79 -6.23
C GLY A 244 -5.23 2.94 -4.98
N GLU A 245 -4.66 3.29 -3.86
CA GLU A 245 -4.72 2.46 -2.65
C GLU A 245 -6.16 2.18 -2.18
N ARG A 246 -7.09 3.07 -2.49
CA ARG A 246 -8.52 2.95 -2.17
C ARG A 246 -9.39 2.52 -3.35
N HIS A 247 -8.78 2.05 -4.44
CA HIS A 247 -9.47 1.51 -5.62
C HIS A 247 -9.26 0.01 -5.70
N PHE A 248 -10.35 -0.73 -5.82
CA PHE A 248 -10.33 -2.18 -5.70
C PHE A 248 -10.78 -2.83 -7.01
N THR A 249 -9.97 -3.76 -7.50
CA THR A 249 -10.17 -4.47 -8.76
C THR A 249 -10.12 -3.56 -10.00
N ARG A 250 -9.92 -4.17 -11.16
CA ARG A 250 -9.81 -3.47 -12.47
C ARG A 250 -11.01 -2.57 -12.81
N TRP A 251 -12.17 -2.86 -12.26
CA TRP A 251 -13.40 -2.10 -12.57
C TRP A 251 -13.40 -0.70 -11.96
N ASP A 252 -12.76 -0.50 -10.81
CA ASP A 252 -12.63 0.83 -10.22
C ASP A 252 -11.65 1.71 -11.03
N TYR A 253 -10.66 1.07 -11.68
CA TYR A 253 -9.67 1.77 -12.49
C TYR A 253 -10.13 2.10 -13.92
N ASP A 254 -11.20 1.45 -14.44
CA ASP A 254 -11.60 1.58 -15.86
C ASP A 254 -11.82 3.04 -16.27
N GLU A 255 -12.64 3.79 -15.52
CA GLU A 255 -12.91 5.21 -15.83
C GLU A 255 -11.67 6.07 -15.63
N ILE A 256 -10.94 5.88 -14.53
CA ILE A 256 -9.75 6.66 -14.18
C ILE A 256 -8.70 6.57 -15.29
N LEU A 257 -8.44 5.37 -15.77
CA LEU A 257 -7.45 5.10 -16.81
C LEU A 257 -7.95 5.59 -18.19
N ARG A 258 -9.18 5.21 -18.57
CA ARG A 258 -9.75 5.58 -19.88
C ARG A 258 -9.81 7.08 -20.08
N ASP A 259 -10.17 7.83 -19.04
CA ASP A 259 -10.32 9.29 -19.10
C ASP A 259 -9.03 10.02 -18.69
N ARG A 260 -7.97 9.27 -18.36
CA ARG A 260 -6.64 9.78 -17.97
C ARG A 260 -6.72 10.82 -16.84
N LEU A 261 -7.45 10.46 -15.79
CA LEU A 261 -7.66 11.37 -14.64
C LEU A 261 -6.40 11.54 -13.78
N VAL A 262 -5.43 10.64 -13.96
CA VAL A 262 -4.17 10.62 -13.21
C VAL A 262 -2.98 10.27 -14.13
N ASP A 263 -1.77 10.50 -13.64
CA ASP A 263 -0.51 10.17 -14.32
C ASP A 263 0.11 8.90 -13.78
N TYR A 264 -0.20 8.57 -12.52
CA TYR A 264 0.25 7.38 -11.82
C TYR A 264 -0.93 6.68 -11.15
N ILE A 265 -0.83 5.36 -10.99
CA ILE A 265 -1.74 4.58 -10.16
C ILE A 265 -0.96 3.75 -9.16
N MET A 266 -1.57 3.53 -7.99
CA MET A 266 -0.93 2.78 -6.90
C MET A 266 -1.87 1.72 -6.30
N PRO A 267 -2.18 0.66 -7.06
CA PRO A 267 -2.96 -0.46 -6.53
C PRO A 267 -2.21 -1.15 -5.39
N ASP A 268 -2.91 -1.46 -4.31
CA ASP A 268 -2.37 -2.28 -3.23
C ASP A 268 -2.63 -3.76 -3.51
N ILE A 269 -1.58 -4.58 -3.48
CA ILE A 269 -1.68 -6.00 -3.85
C ILE A 269 -2.51 -6.82 -2.86
N ALA A 270 -2.50 -6.44 -1.58
CA ALA A 270 -3.29 -7.10 -0.55
C ALA A 270 -4.77 -6.67 -0.55
N TRP A 271 -5.12 -5.62 -1.32
CA TRP A 271 -6.47 -5.05 -1.34
C TRP A 271 -7.15 -5.13 -2.69
N CYS A 272 -6.41 -5.05 -3.79
CA CYS A 272 -6.98 -4.94 -5.13
C CYS A 272 -7.47 -6.27 -5.74
N GLY A 273 -7.16 -7.41 -5.14
CA GLY A 273 -7.48 -8.74 -5.67
C GLY A 273 -6.25 -9.60 -6.00
N GLY A 274 -5.08 -9.26 -5.42
CA GLY A 274 -3.86 -10.05 -5.48
C GLY A 274 -3.02 -9.87 -6.74
N ILE A 275 -2.08 -10.79 -6.93
CA ILE A 275 -1.11 -10.81 -8.06
C ILE A 275 -1.84 -10.87 -9.40
N SER A 276 -2.89 -11.69 -9.49
CA SER A 276 -3.69 -11.81 -10.72
C SER A 276 -4.32 -10.49 -11.14
N GLU A 277 -4.80 -9.71 -10.17
CA GLU A 277 -5.53 -8.48 -10.46
C GLU A 277 -4.62 -7.29 -10.70
N ILE A 278 -3.54 -7.13 -9.92
CA ILE A 278 -2.59 -6.03 -10.12
C ILE A 278 -1.96 -6.08 -11.52
N ARG A 279 -1.70 -7.28 -12.06
CA ARG A 279 -1.23 -7.44 -13.44
C ARG A 279 -2.24 -6.94 -14.48
N ARG A 280 -3.52 -7.19 -14.28
CA ARG A 280 -4.59 -6.72 -15.19
C ARG A 280 -4.70 -5.21 -15.13
N ILE A 281 -4.68 -4.65 -13.92
CA ILE A 281 -4.69 -3.19 -13.71
C ILE A 281 -3.48 -2.55 -14.40
N ALA A 282 -2.28 -3.11 -14.21
CA ALA A 282 -1.06 -2.63 -14.84
C ALA A 282 -1.13 -2.67 -16.37
N SER A 283 -1.68 -3.74 -16.95
CA SER A 283 -1.86 -3.86 -18.41
C SER A 283 -2.87 -2.86 -18.96
N MET A 284 -3.93 -2.52 -18.20
CA MET A 284 -4.87 -1.45 -18.58
C MET A 284 -4.20 -0.08 -18.52
N ALA A 285 -3.37 0.18 -17.51
CA ALA A 285 -2.61 1.42 -17.36
C ALA A 285 -1.57 1.59 -18.47
N GLU A 286 -0.89 0.50 -18.88
CA GLU A 286 0.10 0.49 -19.96
C GLU A 286 -0.47 1.01 -21.29
N ILE A 287 -1.70 0.61 -21.64
CA ILE A 287 -2.39 1.06 -22.86
C ILE A 287 -2.57 2.59 -22.87
N GLN A 288 -2.72 3.19 -21.70
CA GLN A 288 -2.92 4.63 -21.52
C GLN A 288 -1.61 5.40 -21.27
N TYR A 289 -0.46 4.71 -21.27
CA TYR A 289 0.84 5.27 -20.87
C TYR A 289 0.82 5.84 -19.44
N ILE A 290 0.05 5.21 -18.56
CA ILE A 290 0.01 5.53 -17.13
C ILE A 290 0.95 4.57 -16.39
N THR A 291 1.72 5.11 -15.48
CA THR A 291 2.73 4.37 -14.73
C THR A 291 2.14 3.78 -13.46
N VAL A 292 2.58 2.58 -13.10
CA VAL A 292 2.16 1.86 -11.89
C VAL A 292 3.24 2.00 -10.82
N SER A 293 2.81 2.27 -9.61
CA SER A 293 3.65 2.29 -8.41
C SER A 293 2.87 1.65 -7.27
N PRO A 294 3.03 0.35 -7.02
CA PRO A 294 2.21 -0.30 -6.00
C PRO A 294 2.31 0.37 -4.64
N HIS A 295 1.15 0.60 -4.01
CA HIS A 295 1.06 0.94 -2.59
C HIS A 295 1.46 -0.28 -1.77
N ASP A 296 2.34 -0.10 -0.79
CA ASP A 296 2.71 -1.18 0.11
C ASP A 296 3.23 -0.64 1.46
N ALA A 297 2.32 -0.30 2.33
CA ALA A 297 2.56 0.05 3.73
C ALA A 297 2.01 -1.06 4.65
N LEU A 298 2.24 -2.33 4.29
CA LEU A 298 1.68 -3.51 4.93
C LEU A 298 2.77 -4.47 5.46
N GLY A 299 2.44 -5.76 5.57
CA GLY A 299 3.36 -6.77 6.08
C GLY A 299 4.31 -7.35 5.02
N PRO A 300 5.24 -8.20 5.46
CA PRO A 300 6.29 -8.70 4.58
C PRO A 300 5.80 -9.64 3.49
N ILE A 301 4.63 -10.26 3.62
CA ILE A 301 4.06 -11.13 2.57
C ILE A 301 3.49 -10.26 1.44
N ALA A 302 2.84 -9.14 1.76
CA ALA A 302 2.37 -8.17 0.78
C ALA A 302 3.55 -7.60 -0.02
N ILE A 303 4.63 -7.15 0.65
CA ILE A 303 5.85 -6.66 -0.02
C ILE A 303 6.47 -7.75 -0.91
N ALA A 304 6.56 -9.00 -0.45
CA ALA A 304 7.08 -10.09 -1.27
C ALA A 304 6.22 -10.32 -2.53
N ALA A 305 4.90 -10.31 -2.40
CA ALA A 305 3.98 -10.48 -3.51
C ALA A 305 4.03 -9.30 -4.49
N SER A 306 4.09 -8.08 -3.96
CA SER A 306 4.22 -6.84 -4.72
C SER A 306 5.53 -6.82 -5.51
N PHE A 307 6.64 -7.19 -4.88
CA PHE A 307 7.94 -7.36 -5.54
C PHE A 307 7.86 -8.35 -6.72
N GLN A 308 7.22 -9.52 -6.52
CA GLN A 308 7.07 -10.53 -7.57
C GLN A 308 6.27 -10.01 -8.77
N ALA A 309 5.26 -9.18 -8.53
CA ALA A 309 4.52 -8.51 -9.59
C ALA A 309 5.34 -7.37 -10.22
N SER A 310 5.93 -6.51 -9.41
CA SER A 310 6.67 -5.30 -9.82
C SER A 310 7.86 -5.60 -10.72
N ILE A 311 8.60 -6.66 -10.45
CA ILE A 311 9.76 -7.03 -11.28
C ILE A 311 9.35 -7.50 -12.68
N ALA A 312 8.08 -7.94 -12.85
CA ALA A 312 7.53 -8.41 -14.12
C ALA A 312 6.62 -7.39 -14.84
N ILE A 313 6.22 -6.29 -14.19
CA ILE A 313 5.37 -5.24 -14.78
C ILE A 313 6.22 -4.26 -15.60
N PRO A 314 5.97 -4.07 -16.93
CA PRO A 314 6.81 -3.20 -17.77
C PRO A 314 6.74 -1.71 -17.40
N ASN A 315 5.54 -1.20 -17.07
CA ASN A 315 5.25 0.19 -16.77
C ASN A 315 5.34 0.56 -15.28
N LEU A 316 6.25 -0.10 -14.54
CA LEU A 316 6.52 0.22 -13.14
C LEU A 316 7.35 1.51 -13.01
N TYR A 317 7.01 2.33 -12.00
CA TYR A 317 7.87 3.41 -11.50
C TYR A 317 8.75 2.91 -10.34
N ARG A 318 8.21 2.77 -9.16
CA ARG A 318 8.87 2.28 -7.94
C ARG A 318 7.85 1.48 -7.14
N GLU A 319 8.31 0.76 -6.15
CA GLU A 319 7.47 0.13 -5.15
C GLU A 319 7.59 0.86 -3.82
N GLU A 320 6.47 1.01 -3.13
CA GLU A 320 6.45 1.55 -1.77
C GLU A 320 7.04 0.56 -0.78
N CYS A 321 7.86 1.06 0.16
CA CYS A 321 8.34 0.20 1.22
C CYS A 321 8.74 1.02 2.46
N LEU A 322 8.14 0.71 3.59
CA LEU A 322 8.49 1.32 4.86
C LEU A 322 9.74 0.64 5.45
N HIS A 323 10.92 1.12 5.08
CA HIS A 323 12.21 0.55 5.50
C HIS A 323 12.37 0.48 7.04
N THR A 324 11.69 1.33 7.78
CA THR A 324 11.68 1.31 9.25
C THR A 324 11.08 0.03 9.84
N TRP A 325 10.38 -0.78 9.03
CA TRP A 325 9.81 -2.04 9.48
C TRP A 325 10.72 -3.25 9.22
N PHE A 326 11.84 -3.08 8.55
CA PHE A 326 12.74 -4.19 8.20
C PHE A 326 13.27 -4.96 9.42
N GLU A 327 13.63 -4.26 10.50
CA GLU A 327 14.03 -4.92 11.76
C GLU A 327 12.93 -5.82 12.35
N THR A 328 11.68 -5.51 12.05
CA THR A 328 10.53 -6.31 12.45
C THR A 328 10.34 -7.49 11.49
N PHE A 329 10.48 -7.25 10.19
CA PHE A 329 10.38 -8.30 9.19
C PHE A 329 11.44 -9.40 9.37
N GLU A 330 12.68 -9.05 9.74
CA GLU A 330 13.75 -10.01 10.04
C GLU A 330 13.39 -11.02 11.14
N LYS A 331 12.45 -10.67 12.02
CA LYS A 331 11.97 -11.56 13.09
C LYS A 331 10.86 -12.48 12.63
N ILE A 332 10.24 -12.24 11.48
CA ILE A 332 9.01 -12.89 11.03
C ILE A 332 9.23 -13.74 9.79
N ILE A 333 10.09 -13.30 8.86
CA ILE A 333 10.33 -13.97 7.59
C ILE A 333 11.79 -14.40 7.42
N THR A 334 11.99 -15.43 6.60
CA THR A 334 13.31 -15.90 6.17
C THR A 334 13.27 -16.41 4.72
N PRO A 335 14.23 -16.02 3.83
CA PRO A 335 15.25 -15.00 4.07
C PRO A 335 14.63 -13.60 4.13
N MET A 336 15.34 -12.65 4.70
CA MET A 336 15.01 -11.25 4.57
C MET A 336 15.22 -10.77 3.13
N PHE A 337 14.55 -9.68 2.74
CA PHE A 337 14.72 -9.04 1.42
C PHE A 337 16.16 -8.58 1.21
N ASP A 338 16.68 -8.81 0.01
CA ASP A 338 17.98 -8.28 -0.41
C ASP A 338 17.80 -6.83 -0.92
N VAL A 339 17.87 -5.88 0.02
CA VAL A 339 17.74 -4.44 -0.28
C VAL A 339 19.09 -3.79 -0.32
N ARG A 340 19.42 -3.18 -1.45
CA ARG A 340 20.68 -2.46 -1.68
C ARG A 340 20.39 -1.19 -2.47
N ASP A 341 21.01 -0.08 -2.06
CA ASP A 341 20.90 1.20 -2.75
C ASP A 341 19.44 1.57 -3.12
N GLY A 342 18.52 1.42 -2.15
CA GLY A 342 17.10 1.74 -2.32
C GLY A 342 16.36 0.86 -3.33
N SER A 343 16.81 -0.38 -3.55
CA SER A 343 16.17 -1.34 -4.46
C SER A 343 16.13 -2.75 -3.86
N ILE A 344 15.05 -3.50 -4.11
CA ILE A 344 14.95 -4.94 -3.80
C ILE A 344 15.49 -5.75 -4.99
N PHE A 345 16.33 -6.72 -4.70
CA PHE A 345 16.87 -7.68 -5.66
C PHE A 345 16.22 -9.05 -5.52
N PRO A 346 16.01 -9.77 -6.64
CA PRO A 346 15.46 -11.11 -6.60
C PRO A 346 16.43 -12.10 -5.94
N ASN A 347 15.92 -12.96 -5.07
CA ASN A 347 16.67 -14.02 -4.42
C ASN A 347 16.63 -15.36 -5.19
N GLY A 348 15.82 -15.45 -6.26
CA GLY A 348 15.70 -16.61 -7.14
C GLY A 348 15.03 -17.83 -6.50
N ARG A 349 14.45 -17.70 -5.30
CA ARG A 349 13.75 -18.80 -4.62
C ARG A 349 12.35 -19.02 -5.18
N PRO A 350 11.84 -20.27 -5.15
CA PRO A 350 10.48 -20.59 -5.60
C PRO A 350 9.40 -19.82 -4.82
N GLY A 351 8.26 -19.63 -5.47
CA GLY A 351 7.11 -18.94 -4.88
C GLY A 351 7.36 -17.45 -4.67
N LEU A 352 6.96 -16.92 -3.53
CA LEU A 352 7.24 -15.54 -3.11
C LEU A 352 8.70 -15.31 -2.72
N GLY A 353 9.46 -16.40 -2.52
CA GLY A 353 10.87 -16.34 -2.14
C GLY A 353 11.14 -16.16 -0.65
N ILE A 354 10.11 -16.18 0.18
CA ILE A 354 10.16 -16.06 1.64
C ILE A 354 9.35 -17.16 2.31
N GLU A 355 9.65 -17.42 3.58
CA GLU A 355 8.87 -18.28 4.48
C GLU A 355 8.65 -17.57 5.80
N LEU A 356 7.57 -17.88 6.50
CA LEU A 356 7.36 -17.43 7.87
C LEU A 356 8.28 -18.21 8.84
N ILE A 357 8.78 -17.53 9.85
CA ILE A 357 9.52 -18.14 10.95
C ILE A 357 8.48 -18.68 11.95
N PRO A 358 8.40 -20.03 12.17
CA PRO A 358 7.35 -20.60 13.00
C PRO A 358 7.32 -20.05 14.43
N GLU A 359 8.50 -19.84 15.02
CA GLU A 359 8.65 -19.32 16.38
C GLU A 359 8.08 -17.89 16.50
N ALA A 360 8.17 -17.10 15.42
CA ALA A 360 7.61 -15.75 15.39
C ALA A 360 6.08 -15.76 15.45
N LEU A 361 5.44 -16.75 14.84
CA LEU A 361 3.98 -16.89 14.90
C LEU A 361 3.50 -17.18 16.33
N GLU A 362 4.27 -17.95 17.11
CA GLU A 362 3.96 -18.23 18.53
C GLU A 362 4.22 -17.00 19.42
N GLU A 363 5.34 -16.29 19.18
CA GLU A 363 5.76 -15.15 20.00
C GLU A 363 4.89 -13.91 19.78
N PHE A 364 4.49 -13.67 18.51
CA PHE A 364 3.85 -12.42 18.10
C PHE A 364 2.38 -12.59 17.70
N ALA A 365 1.76 -13.74 17.98
CA ALA A 365 0.34 -13.94 17.72
C ALA A 365 -0.53 -12.93 18.48
N VAL A 366 -1.53 -12.39 17.79
CA VAL A 366 -2.54 -11.50 18.36
C VAL A 366 -3.88 -12.23 18.37
N ASP A 367 -4.55 -12.24 19.51
CA ASP A 367 -5.91 -12.77 19.59
C ASP A 367 -6.85 -11.86 18.78
N VAL A 368 -7.60 -12.47 17.86
CA VAL A 368 -8.55 -11.75 16.99
C VAL A 368 -9.62 -10.98 17.75
N ASP A 369 -9.94 -11.42 18.97
CA ASP A 369 -10.92 -10.78 19.83
C ASP A 369 -10.27 -9.78 20.83
N SER A 370 -8.94 -9.64 20.78
CA SER A 370 -8.22 -8.67 21.61
C SER A 370 -8.43 -7.23 21.12
N PRO A 371 -8.22 -6.22 21.98
CA PRO A 371 -8.30 -4.82 21.56
C PRO A 371 -7.37 -4.48 20.40
N GLU A 372 -6.21 -5.14 20.31
CA GLU A 372 -5.21 -4.92 19.24
C GLU A 372 -5.71 -5.29 17.85
N ALA A 373 -6.61 -6.26 17.76
CA ALA A 373 -7.21 -6.72 16.52
C ALA A 373 -8.52 -5.98 16.15
N GLN A 374 -9.02 -5.10 17.03
CA GLN A 374 -10.30 -4.42 16.82
C GLN A 374 -10.14 -3.14 16.01
N PRO A 375 -11.19 -2.75 15.24
CA PRO A 375 -11.19 -1.50 14.49
C PRO A 375 -10.87 -0.29 15.35
N GLY A 376 -9.94 0.53 14.90
CA GLY A 376 -9.55 1.76 15.60
C GLY A 376 -8.66 1.58 16.83
N TRP A 377 -8.21 0.36 17.14
CA TRP A 377 -7.30 0.13 18.26
C TRP A 377 -6.04 0.98 18.17
N TRP A 378 -5.40 1.01 17.04
CA TRP A 378 -4.19 1.81 16.79
C TRP A 378 -4.37 3.31 17.09
N ASN A 379 -5.60 3.79 17.13
CA ASN A 379 -5.92 5.18 17.44
C ASN A 379 -5.69 5.55 18.92
N ASN A 380 -5.64 4.58 19.81
CA ASN A 380 -5.60 4.84 21.25
C ASN A 380 -4.20 4.70 21.86
N GLU A 381 -3.32 3.88 21.29
CA GLU A 381 -2.07 3.47 21.92
C GLU A 381 -0.81 4.04 21.22
N ASN A 382 -0.91 4.55 20.01
CA ASN A 382 0.23 4.85 19.15
C ASN A 382 0.94 6.19 19.39
N LYS A 383 0.89 6.71 20.60
CA LYS A 383 1.58 7.96 20.96
C LYS A 383 3.09 7.86 20.91
N ALA A 384 3.64 6.66 20.95
CA ALA A 384 5.08 6.46 21.16
C ALA A 384 5.89 6.31 19.86
N THR A 385 5.27 5.96 18.74
CA THR A 385 6.02 5.59 17.52
C THR A 385 6.02 6.64 16.43
N GLY A 386 5.20 7.69 16.55
CA GLY A 386 5.24 8.87 15.67
C GLY A 386 4.87 8.64 14.20
N ALA A 387 4.66 7.41 13.76
CA ALA A 387 4.31 7.15 12.38
C ALA A 387 2.86 7.53 12.05
N TRP A 388 1.96 7.41 13.04
CA TRP A 388 0.53 7.67 12.87
C TRP A 388 0.00 8.35 14.13
N ALA A 389 0.11 9.66 14.17
CA ALA A 389 -0.25 10.43 15.36
C ALA A 389 -1.72 10.25 15.73
N THR A 390 -1.98 9.74 16.90
CA THR A 390 -3.31 9.56 17.44
C THR A 390 -3.64 10.57 18.52
N SER A 391 -4.91 10.90 18.67
CA SER A 391 -5.36 11.85 19.66
C SER A 391 -5.38 11.27 21.06
N ASP A 392 -5.11 12.13 22.06
CA ASP A 392 -5.50 11.89 23.41
C ASP A 392 -7.03 11.80 23.51
N ARG A 393 -7.58 10.58 23.51
CA ARG A 393 -8.91 10.40 24.09
C ARG A 393 -8.73 10.21 25.60
N LYS A 394 -9.11 11.22 26.36
CA LYS A 394 -9.52 11.04 27.74
C LYS A 394 -11.02 10.87 27.80
#